data_aae10670e78ad9619a66853c1ad1dbc3
#
_entry.id   aae10670e78ad9619a66853c1ad1dbc3
#
_cell.length_a   1.000
_cell.length_b   1.000
_cell.length_c   1.000
_cell.angle_alpha   90.00
_cell.angle_beta   90.00
_cell.angle_gamma   90.00
#
_symmetry.space_group_name_H-M   'P 1'
#
loop_
_entity.id
_entity.type
_entity.pdbx_description
1 polymer ?
#
loop_
_entity_poly.entity_id
_entity_poly.type
_entity_poly.pdbx_seq_one_letter_code
_entity_poly.pdbx_strand_id
1 'polypeptide(L)'
;VVKGFHAVAVHDNDRNPYLAKVVLVNPSLDIALLSVDGDFSALPSLNLAGDNSLSIGGKVCVAGYPYGMPFTVTEGSVSSPKQLVDGKYYIQTDAAVNPGNSGGPIFNEKNEVVGVTVSKLSNADNMGFGIRVEALRKLLEFVEAVDRTAFQVQCDSCDELISEEEEFCPSCGEKLPEGIFEEREPSSLSTFCERAIREMGVNPILA
;
A
#
# COMPACT_ATOMS: atom_id res chain seq x y z
N VAL A 1 -5.29 1.84 3.35
CA VAL A 1 -6.18 2.22 2.23
C VAL A 1 -7.22 1.14 2.01
N VAL A 2 -6.83 -0.12 1.75
CA VAL A 2 -7.76 -1.22 1.38
C VAL A 2 -8.32 -2.01 2.55
N LYS A 3 -8.07 -1.62 3.79
CA LYS A 3 -8.53 -2.35 4.98
C LYS A 3 -10.07 -2.48 5.03
N GLY A 4 -10.56 -3.72 5.10
CA GLY A 4 -11.99 -4.05 5.13
C GLY A 4 -12.63 -4.08 3.73
N PHE A 5 -11.84 -4.18 2.66
CA PHE A 5 -12.34 -4.35 1.30
C PHE A 5 -11.65 -5.54 0.63
N HIS A 6 -12.44 -6.42 0.02
CA HIS A 6 -11.93 -7.57 -0.73
C HIS A 6 -11.74 -7.28 -2.22
N ALA A 7 -12.35 -6.19 -2.71
CA ALA A 7 -12.17 -5.71 -4.08
C ALA A 7 -12.14 -4.18 -4.11
N VAL A 8 -11.35 -3.62 -5.01
CA VAL A 8 -11.16 -2.18 -5.19
C VAL A 8 -11.14 -1.82 -6.68
N ALA A 9 -11.45 -0.57 -7.02
CA ALA A 9 -11.23 -0.06 -8.36
C ALA A 9 -9.86 0.63 -8.43
N VAL A 10 -9.03 0.20 -9.37
CA VAL A 10 -7.76 0.85 -9.72
C VAL A 10 -7.98 1.61 -11.03
N HIS A 11 -7.47 2.82 -11.13
CA HIS A 11 -7.60 3.65 -12.32
C HIS A 11 -6.23 3.84 -13.00
N ASP A 12 -6.23 3.80 -14.32
CA ASP A 12 -5.07 4.23 -15.10
C ASP A 12 -4.97 5.77 -15.20
N ASN A 13 -3.97 6.26 -15.94
CA ASN A 13 -3.78 7.70 -16.13
C ASN A 13 -4.93 8.37 -16.90
N ASP A 14 -5.66 7.61 -17.71
CA ASP A 14 -6.83 8.07 -18.47
C ASP A 14 -8.12 7.93 -17.66
N ARG A 15 -8.02 7.52 -16.40
CA ARG A 15 -9.13 7.26 -15.46
C ARG A 15 -10.03 6.10 -15.85
N ASN A 16 -9.54 5.15 -16.66
CA ASN A 16 -10.27 3.93 -16.90
C ASN A 16 -10.22 3.05 -15.64
N PRO A 17 -11.37 2.56 -15.13
CA PRO A 17 -11.41 1.72 -13.96
C PRO A 17 -11.09 0.27 -14.30
N TYR A 18 -10.32 -0.39 -13.44
CA TYR A 18 -10.04 -1.82 -13.48
C TYR A 18 -10.40 -2.43 -12.14
N LEU A 19 -11.06 -3.58 -12.15
CA LEU A 19 -11.33 -4.31 -10.92
C LEU A 19 -10.03 -4.92 -10.40
N ALA A 20 -9.74 -4.66 -9.14
CA ALA A 20 -8.63 -5.27 -8.43
C ALA A 20 -9.15 -6.02 -7.21
N LYS A 21 -8.77 -7.29 -7.07
CA LYS A 21 -9.03 -8.08 -5.87
C LYS A 21 -7.90 -7.85 -4.85
N VAL A 22 -8.26 -7.67 -3.59
CA VAL A 22 -7.29 -7.69 -2.49
C VAL A 22 -7.01 -9.14 -2.17
N VAL A 23 -5.86 -9.66 -2.61
CA VAL A 23 -5.54 -11.09 -2.50
C VAL A 23 -4.68 -11.43 -1.28
N LEU A 24 -3.94 -10.45 -0.75
CA LEU A 24 -3.16 -10.61 0.46
C LEU A 24 -3.08 -9.30 1.22
N VAL A 25 -3.25 -9.35 2.53
CA VAL A 25 -2.94 -8.23 3.44
C VAL A 25 -1.93 -8.68 4.50
N ASN A 26 -0.98 -7.81 4.79
CA ASN A 26 -0.14 -7.92 5.99
C ASN A 26 -0.43 -6.73 6.90
N PRO A 27 -1.16 -6.93 8.01
CA PRO A 27 -1.60 -5.85 8.88
C PRO A 27 -0.45 -5.14 9.59
N SER A 28 0.60 -5.86 9.94
CA SER A 28 1.73 -5.26 10.67
C SER A 28 2.61 -4.43 9.76
N LEU A 29 2.79 -4.83 8.51
CA LEU A 29 3.54 -4.06 7.53
C LEU A 29 2.71 -2.93 6.91
N ASP A 30 1.37 -2.94 7.10
CA ASP A 30 0.42 -2.01 6.46
C ASP A 30 0.53 -2.03 4.92
N ILE A 31 0.67 -3.24 4.36
CA ILE A 31 0.80 -3.47 2.91
C ILE A 31 -0.25 -4.48 2.47
N ALA A 32 -0.75 -4.30 1.26
CA ALA A 32 -1.62 -5.26 0.60
C ALA A 32 -1.13 -5.59 -0.81
N LEU A 33 -1.41 -6.82 -1.26
CA LEU A 33 -1.22 -7.26 -2.63
C LEU A 33 -2.56 -7.28 -3.35
N LEU A 34 -2.60 -6.70 -4.53
CA LEU A 34 -3.78 -6.63 -5.38
C LEU A 34 -3.55 -7.47 -6.65
N SER A 35 -4.58 -8.21 -7.05
CA SER A 35 -4.66 -8.84 -8.37
C SER A 35 -5.61 -8.02 -9.25
N VAL A 36 -5.11 -7.43 -10.31
CA VAL A 36 -5.88 -6.53 -11.19
C VAL A 36 -6.31 -7.27 -12.44
N ASP A 37 -7.60 -7.24 -12.76
CA ASP A 37 -8.14 -7.81 -13.97
C ASP A 37 -7.82 -6.91 -15.18
N GLY A 38 -7.12 -7.44 -16.18
CA GLY A 38 -6.74 -6.71 -17.39
C GLY A 38 -5.41 -7.17 -17.98
N ASP A 39 -5.11 -6.71 -19.19
CA ASP A 39 -3.79 -6.89 -19.81
C ASP A 39 -2.92 -5.66 -19.56
N PHE A 40 -2.00 -5.79 -18.62
CA PHE A 40 -1.00 -4.77 -18.27
C PHE A 40 0.40 -5.11 -18.77
N SER A 41 0.54 -6.10 -19.67
CA SER A 41 1.84 -6.56 -20.18
C SER A 41 2.65 -5.47 -20.89
N ALA A 42 1.96 -4.45 -21.42
CA ALA A 42 2.59 -3.28 -22.05
C ALA A 42 3.13 -2.25 -21.04
N LEU A 43 2.74 -2.32 -19.77
CA LEU A 43 3.23 -1.40 -18.74
C LEU A 43 4.55 -1.90 -18.15
N PRO A 44 5.56 -1.03 -18.03
CA PRO A 44 6.81 -1.40 -17.39
C PRO A 44 6.58 -1.65 -15.90
N SER A 45 7.17 -2.73 -15.37
CA SER A 45 7.25 -2.93 -13.92
C SER A 45 8.26 -1.97 -13.29
N LEU A 46 8.01 -1.57 -12.05
CA LEU A 46 8.96 -0.77 -11.29
C LEU A 46 10.07 -1.66 -10.70
N ASN A 47 11.30 -1.20 -10.79
CA ASN A 47 12.44 -1.87 -10.17
C ASN A 47 12.50 -1.55 -8.67
N LEU A 48 12.72 -2.58 -7.84
CA LEU A 48 12.97 -2.39 -6.42
C LEU A 48 14.46 -2.14 -6.17
N ALA A 49 14.75 -1.13 -5.37
CA ALA A 49 16.12 -0.81 -4.96
C ALA A 49 16.74 -1.94 -4.12
N GLY A 50 18.05 -2.08 -4.14
CA GLY A 50 18.79 -2.99 -3.25
C GLY A 50 18.67 -2.60 -1.77
N ASP A 51 18.98 -3.54 -0.86
CA ASP A 51 19.03 -3.26 0.56
C ASP A 51 20.10 -2.21 0.86
N ASN A 52 19.80 -1.36 1.85
CA ASN A 52 20.69 -0.26 2.24
C ASN A 52 21.03 0.74 1.11
N SER A 53 20.16 0.87 0.12
CA SER A 53 20.33 1.81 -1.01
C SER A 53 20.15 3.29 -0.61
N LEU A 54 19.62 3.56 0.60
CA LEU A 54 19.38 4.90 1.10
C LEU A 54 20.45 5.38 2.07
N SER A 55 20.87 6.62 1.91
CA SER A 55 21.72 7.36 2.85
C SER A 55 21.04 8.64 3.31
N ILE A 56 21.36 9.14 4.51
CA ILE A 56 20.88 10.43 4.99
C ILE A 56 21.33 11.53 4.02
N GLY A 57 20.41 12.41 3.67
CA GLY A 57 20.63 13.49 2.68
C GLY A 57 20.54 13.04 1.23
N GLY A 58 20.41 11.72 0.94
CA GLY A 58 20.14 11.22 -0.43
C GLY A 58 18.79 11.71 -0.93
N LYS A 59 18.70 12.01 -2.22
CA LYS A 59 17.46 12.50 -2.82
C LYS A 59 16.45 11.39 -2.99
N VAL A 60 15.18 11.72 -2.79
CA VAL A 60 14.03 10.86 -3.05
C VAL A 60 12.88 11.64 -3.67
N CYS A 61 12.05 10.94 -4.44
CA CYS A 61 10.82 11.46 -5.01
C CYS A 61 9.64 10.62 -4.50
N VAL A 62 8.55 11.29 -4.12
CA VAL A 62 7.27 10.67 -3.76
C VAL A 62 6.28 10.93 -4.88
N ALA A 63 5.69 9.87 -5.42
CA ALA A 63 4.69 9.97 -6.49
C ALA A 63 3.30 9.57 -5.98
N GLY A 64 2.28 10.28 -6.44
CA GLY A 64 0.89 10.00 -6.03
C GLY A 64 -0.12 10.98 -6.60
N TYR A 65 -1.32 10.97 -6.02
CA TYR A 65 -2.46 11.80 -6.42
C TYR A 65 -2.96 12.62 -5.21
N PRO A 66 -2.15 13.61 -4.73
CA PRO A 66 -2.48 14.35 -3.51
C PRO A 66 -3.84 15.02 -3.62
N TYR A 67 -4.70 14.80 -2.60
CA TYR A 67 -6.06 15.36 -2.54
C TYR A 67 -6.95 15.06 -3.76
N GLY A 68 -6.70 13.97 -4.50
CA GLY A 68 -7.42 13.66 -5.73
C GLY A 68 -7.04 14.56 -6.92
N MET A 69 -5.98 15.36 -6.78
CA MET A 69 -5.42 16.15 -7.89
C MET A 69 -4.74 15.25 -8.92
N PRO A 70 -4.39 15.75 -10.11
CA PRO A 70 -3.62 14.99 -11.09
C PRO A 70 -2.31 14.43 -10.51
N PHE A 71 -1.77 13.40 -11.18
CA PHE A 71 -0.50 12.78 -10.83
C PHE A 71 0.57 13.83 -10.53
N THR A 72 1.18 13.70 -9.37
CA THR A 72 2.15 14.67 -8.84
C THR A 72 3.36 13.92 -8.30
N VAL A 73 4.53 14.49 -8.53
CA VAL A 73 5.79 14.03 -7.96
C VAL A 73 6.34 15.15 -7.07
N THR A 74 6.66 14.82 -5.83
CA THR A 74 7.34 15.74 -4.90
C THR A 74 8.76 15.24 -4.64
N GLU A 75 9.73 16.15 -4.66
CA GLU A 75 11.15 15.86 -4.39
C GLU A 75 11.51 16.28 -2.97
N GLY A 76 12.42 15.53 -2.37
CA GLY A 76 13.01 15.81 -1.06
C GLY A 76 14.24 14.96 -0.80
N SER A 77 14.62 14.88 0.46
CA SER A 77 15.79 14.14 0.91
C SER A 77 15.42 13.11 1.98
N VAL A 78 16.22 12.07 2.10
CA VAL A 78 16.13 11.10 3.20
C VAL A 78 16.59 11.77 4.48
N SER A 79 15.67 11.99 5.41
CA SER A 79 15.99 12.47 6.78
C SER A 79 16.51 11.33 7.65
N SER A 80 15.94 10.13 7.50
CA SER A 80 16.42 8.90 8.12
C SER A 80 16.06 7.68 7.25
N PRO A 81 17.02 6.82 6.89
CA PRO A 81 16.73 5.61 6.13
C PRO A 81 16.09 4.51 7.00
N LYS A 82 16.15 4.65 8.33
CA LYS A 82 15.66 3.66 9.30
C LYS A 82 15.18 4.35 10.58
N GLN A 83 14.05 5.05 10.50
CA GLN A 83 13.42 5.71 11.64
C GLN A 83 12.53 4.73 12.39
N LEU A 84 12.76 4.54 13.70
CA LEU A 84 11.89 3.73 14.55
C LEU A 84 10.70 4.57 15.03
N VAL A 85 9.48 4.10 14.72
CA VAL A 85 8.22 4.68 15.18
C VAL A 85 7.28 3.55 15.56
N ASP A 86 6.76 3.55 16.77
CA ASP A 86 5.82 2.55 17.30
C ASP A 86 6.28 1.09 17.05
N GLY A 87 7.58 0.83 17.26
CA GLY A 87 8.19 -0.49 17.09
C GLY A 87 8.47 -0.92 15.65
N LYS A 88 8.17 -0.08 14.66
CA LYS A 88 8.40 -0.35 13.23
C LYS A 88 9.43 0.61 12.63
N TYR A 89 10.15 0.14 11.62
CA TYR A 89 11.14 0.96 10.92
C TYR A 89 10.58 1.53 9.62
N TYR A 90 10.69 2.85 9.47
CA TYR A 90 10.25 3.60 8.30
C TYR A 90 11.41 4.37 7.65
N ILE A 91 11.26 4.68 6.37
CA ILE A 91 12.01 5.78 5.75
C ILE A 91 11.38 7.07 6.25
N GLN A 92 12.19 8.03 6.69
CA GLN A 92 11.74 9.39 6.95
C GLN A 92 12.31 10.31 5.87
N THR A 93 11.47 11.19 5.32
CA THR A 93 11.83 12.16 4.28
C THR A 93 11.20 13.51 4.55
N ASP A 94 11.81 14.58 4.04
CA ASP A 94 11.25 15.93 4.00
C ASP A 94 10.47 16.20 2.70
N ALA A 95 10.44 15.26 1.76
CA ALA A 95 9.54 15.33 0.61
C ALA A 95 8.08 15.51 1.08
N ALA A 96 7.33 16.36 0.40
CA ALA A 96 5.96 16.63 0.77
C ALA A 96 5.08 15.38 0.61
N VAL A 97 4.59 14.85 1.72
CA VAL A 97 3.62 13.76 1.78
C VAL A 97 2.27 14.32 2.21
N ASN A 98 1.27 14.14 1.38
CA ASN A 98 -0.10 14.60 1.60
C ASN A 98 -1.09 13.45 1.47
N PRO A 99 -2.33 13.60 2.01
CA PRO A 99 -3.41 12.65 1.74
C PRO A 99 -3.60 12.42 0.24
N GLY A 100 -3.61 11.14 -0.19
CA GLY A 100 -3.60 10.73 -1.59
C GLY A 100 -2.24 10.29 -2.13
N ASN A 101 -1.13 10.53 -1.40
CA ASN A 101 0.18 9.94 -1.72
C ASN A 101 0.38 8.58 -1.02
N SER A 102 -0.44 8.25 -0.03
CA SER A 102 -0.36 6.95 0.68
C SER A 102 -0.57 5.78 -0.26
N GLY A 103 0.31 4.78 -0.19
CA GLY A 103 0.35 3.64 -1.11
C GLY A 103 1.16 3.89 -2.37
N GLY A 104 1.52 5.16 -2.66
CA GLY A 104 2.38 5.51 -3.77
C GLY A 104 3.86 5.19 -3.52
N PRO A 105 4.66 5.02 -4.58
CA PRO A 105 6.08 4.68 -4.46
C PRO A 105 6.93 5.88 -4.02
N ILE A 106 8.00 5.56 -3.29
CA ILE A 106 9.13 6.44 -3.05
C ILE A 106 10.30 5.95 -3.92
N PHE A 107 10.86 6.83 -4.74
CA PHE A 107 11.97 6.52 -5.63
C PHE A 107 13.28 7.15 -5.16
N ASN A 108 14.39 6.48 -5.44
CA ASN A 108 15.73 7.05 -5.35
C ASN A 108 16.14 7.74 -6.67
N GLU A 109 17.36 8.31 -6.70
CA GLU A 109 17.94 8.99 -7.88
C GLU A 109 18.14 8.06 -9.09
N LYS A 110 18.06 6.74 -8.91
CA LYS A 110 18.15 5.74 -9.99
C LYS A 110 16.79 5.31 -10.52
N ASN A 111 15.70 5.96 -10.08
CA ASN A 111 14.31 5.56 -10.35
C ASN A 111 13.96 4.16 -9.84
N GLU A 112 14.61 3.69 -8.77
CA GLU A 112 14.26 2.44 -8.11
C GLU A 112 13.35 2.73 -6.91
N VAL A 113 12.36 1.87 -6.68
CA VAL A 113 11.46 1.97 -5.52
C VAL A 113 12.23 1.61 -4.25
N VAL A 114 12.31 2.55 -3.32
CA VAL A 114 12.94 2.38 -2.02
C VAL A 114 11.92 2.17 -0.90
N GLY A 115 10.65 2.44 -1.18
CA GLY A 115 9.57 2.24 -0.21
C GLY A 115 8.21 2.62 -0.75
N VAL A 116 7.19 2.42 0.10
CA VAL A 116 5.80 2.77 -0.15
C VAL A 116 5.40 3.85 0.85
N THR A 117 4.86 4.96 0.34
CA THR A 117 4.45 6.11 1.16
C THR A 117 3.33 5.71 2.12
N VAL A 118 3.46 6.08 3.39
CA VAL A 118 2.38 6.05 4.37
C VAL A 118 1.95 7.48 4.68
N SER A 119 0.69 7.64 5.09
CA SER A 119 0.23 8.95 5.54
C SER A 119 0.99 9.39 6.78
N LYS A 120 1.12 10.70 6.96
CA LYS A 120 1.77 11.38 8.07
C LYS A 120 1.50 10.69 9.41
N LEU A 121 2.54 10.17 10.06
CA LEU A 121 2.45 9.57 11.40
C LEU A 121 2.31 10.63 12.52
N SER A 122 2.42 11.91 12.19
CA SER A 122 2.26 13.03 13.12
C SER A 122 1.79 14.29 12.42
N ASN A 123 1.25 15.24 13.19
CA ASN A 123 0.93 16.60 12.71
C ASN A 123 2.17 17.49 12.49
N ALA A 124 3.36 16.91 12.39
CA ALA A 124 4.60 17.65 12.13
C ALA A 124 4.72 17.99 10.64
N ASP A 125 5.06 19.22 10.35
CA ASP A 125 5.37 19.65 8.99
C ASP A 125 6.70 19.06 8.52
N ASN A 126 6.79 18.73 7.22
CA ASN A 126 8.00 18.20 6.58
C ASN A 126 8.51 16.87 7.18
N MET A 127 7.60 16.02 7.65
CA MET A 127 7.92 14.67 8.13
C MET A 127 7.05 13.65 7.37
N GLY A 128 7.51 13.25 6.21
CA GLY A 128 6.95 12.15 5.43
C GLY A 128 7.54 10.81 5.86
N PHE A 129 6.76 9.74 5.80
CA PHE A 129 7.21 8.40 6.12
C PHE A 129 6.87 7.42 5.00
N GLY A 130 7.70 6.39 4.86
CA GLY A 130 7.49 5.29 3.93
C GLY A 130 7.86 3.96 4.54
N ILE A 131 7.07 2.93 4.20
CA ILE A 131 7.41 1.54 4.49
C ILE A 131 8.62 1.20 3.62
N ARG A 132 9.62 0.58 4.22
CA ARG A 132 10.88 0.27 3.53
C ARG A 132 10.70 -0.83 2.49
N VAL A 133 11.49 -0.79 1.43
CA VAL A 133 11.44 -1.76 0.32
C VAL A 133 11.66 -3.21 0.77
N GLU A 134 12.37 -3.43 1.87
CA GLU A 134 12.59 -4.77 2.42
C GLU A 134 11.26 -5.42 2.87
N ALA A 135 10.33 -4.63 3.44
CA ALA A 135 9.00 -5.12 3.78
C ALA A 135 8.20 -5.51 2.53
N LEU A 136 8.31 -4.70 1.47
CA LEU A 136 7.68 -5.01 0.19
C LEU A 136 8.24 -6.28 -0.44
N ARG A 137 9.57 -6.47 -0.39
CA ARG A 137 10.20 -7.71 -0.87
C ARG A 137 9.71 -8.93 -0.11
N LYS A 138 9.67 -8.84 1.23
CA LYS A 138 9.15 -9.93 2.07
C LYS A 138 7.74 -10.35 1.62
N LEU A 139 6.86 -9.38 1.35
CA LEU A 139 5.52 -9.69 0.86
C LEU A 139 5.55 -10.35 -0.53
N LEU A 140 6.43 -9.88 -1.42
CA LEU A 140 6.55 -10.42 -2.78
C LEU A 140 7.15 -11.84 -2.83
N GLU A 141 7.85 -12.31 -1.80
CA GLU A 141 8.29 -13.71 -1.70
C GLU A 141 7.11 -14.69 -1.68
N PHE A 142 5.94 -14.25 -1.22
CA PHE A 142 4.74 -15.06 -1.15
C PHE A 142 3.86 -14.99 -2.40
N VAL A 143 4.21 -14.16 -3.39
CA VAL A 143 3.36 -13.88 -4.56
C VAL A 143 2.99 -15.15 -5.36
N GLU A 144 3.87 -16.15 -5.39
CA GLU A 144 3.64 -17.43 -6.06
C GLU A 144 2.75 -18.37 -5.23
N ALA A 145 2.72 -18.21 -3.90
CA ALA A 145 1.91 -19.02 -2.99
C ALA A 145 0.50 -18.44 -2.76
N VAL A 146 0.27 -17.17 -3.12
CA VAL A 146 -1.01 -16.49 -2.92
C VAL A 146 -2.07 -17.04 -3.87
N ASP A 147 -3.20 -17.45 -3.31
CA ASP A 147 -4.40 -17.71 -4.10
C ASP A 147 -5.01 -16.39 -4.60
N ARG A 148 -4.86 -16.12 -5.90
CA ARG A 148 -5.35 -14.90 -6.54
C ARG A 148 -6.87 -14.82 -6.66
N THR A 149 -7.59 -15.84 -6.21
CA THR A 149 -9.05 -15.89 -6.23
C THR A 149 -9.69 -15.60 -4.86
N ALA A 150 -8.90 -15.69 -3.78
CA ALA A 150 -9.34 -15.54 -2.40
C ALA A 150 -8.65 -14.36 -1.70
N PHE A 151 -9.33 -13.79 -0.71
CA PHE A 151 -8.73 -12.86 0.25
C PHE A 151 -7.93 -13.66 1.28
N GLN A 152 -6.69 -13.25 1.53
CA GLN A 152 -5.80 -13.91 2.48
C GLN A 152 -5.16 -12.88 3.41
N VAL A 153 -4.86 -13.31 4.63
CA VAL A 153 -4.12 -12.54 5.64
C VAL A 153 -2.81 -13.25 5.94
N GLN A 154 -1.70 -12.53 5.87
CA GLN A 154 -0.41 -13.05 6.32
C GLN A 154 -0.26 -12.86 7.82
N CYS A 155 0.06 -13.94 8.54
CA CYS A 155 0.37 -13.89 9.96
C CYS A 155 1.69 -13.15 10.20
N ASP A 156 1.67 -12.21 11.14
CA ASP A 156 2.85 -11.40 11.47
C ASP A 156 3.96 -12.18 12.18
N SER A 157 3.60 -13.28 12.85
CA SER A 157 4.53 -14.07 13.68
C SER A 157 5.17 -15.25 12.95
N CYS A 158 4.46 -15.88 12.00
CA CYS A 158 4.96 -17.09 11.33
C CYS A 158 4.81 -17.08 9.81
N ASP A 159 4.35 -15.98 9.23
CA ASP A 159 4.15 -15.77 7.80
C ASP A 159 3.12 -16.72 7.14
N GLU A 160 2.33 -17.49 7.94
CA GLU A 160 1.24 -18.34 7.43
C GLU A 160 0.23 -17.52 6.66
N LEU A 161 -0.25 -18.04 5.51
CA LEU A 161 -1.32 -17.44 4.72
C LEU A 161 -2.67 -18.02 5.15
N ILE A 162 -3.54 -17.17 5.68
CA ILE A 162 -4.81 -17.55 6.28
C ILE A 162 -5.93 -17.06 5.36
N SER A 163 -6.73 -17.98 4.83
CA SER A 163 -7.81 -17.69 3.87
C SER A 163 -9.22 -17.81 4.47
N GLU A 164 -9.33 -18.37 5.68
CA GLU A 164 -10.59 -18.54 6.37
C GLU A 164 -10.72 -17.53 7.50
N GLU A 165 -11.96 -17.22 7.91
CA GLU A 165 -12.24 -16.32 9.03
C GLU A 165 -11.85 -16.99 10.35
N GLU A 166 -10.70 -16.58 10.87
CA GLU A 166 -10.11 -17.09 12.09
C GLU A 166 -9.79 -15.95 13.07
N GLU A 167 -9.95 -16.19 14.37
CA GLU A 167 -9.54 -15.24 15.41
C GLU A 167 -8.05 -15.37 15.73
N PHE A 168 -7.47 -16.55 15.52
CA PHE A 168 -6.06 -16.86 15.79
C PHE A 168 -5.43 -17.57 14.61
N CYS A 169 -4.15 -17.33 14.40
CA CYS A 169 -3.38 -18.06 13.40
C CYS A 169 -3.38 -19.57 13.70
N PRO A 170 -3.83 -20.44 12.78
CA PRO A 170 -3.90 -21.88 13.01
C PRO A 170 -2.52 -22.53 13.21
N SER A 171 -1.44 -21.93 12.71
CA SER A 171 -0.09 -22.47 12.79
C SER A 171 0.65 -22.09 14.07
N CYS A 172 0.50 -20.84 14.57
CA CYS A 172 1.30 -20.37 15.71
C CYS A 172 0.46 -19.84 16.89
N GLY A 173 -0.86 -19.71 16.73
CA GLY A 173 -1.76 -19.20 17.76
C GLY A 173 -1.70 -17.68 17.99
N GLU A 174 -1.01 -16.91 17.13
CA GLU A 174 -1.01 -15.46 17.19
C GLU A 174 -2.41 -14.92 16.95
N LYS A 175 -2.84 -13.94 17.77
CA LYS A 175 -4.14 -13.31 17.61
C LYS A 175 -4.14 -12.40 16.37
N LEU A 176 -5.10 -12.62 15.49
CA LEU A 176 -5.28 -11.78 14.30
C LEU A 176 -6.02 -10.48 14.67
N PRO A 177 -5.82 -9.40 13.91
CA PRO A 177 -6.54 -8.16 14.10
C PRO A 177 -8.06 -8.38 14.00
N GLU A 178 -8.81 -7.86 14.96
CA GLU A 178 -10.26 -7.97 15.00
C GLU A 178 -10.92 -7.42 13.73
N GLY A 179 -11.86 -8.17 13.16
CA GLY A 179 -12.59 -7.81 11.95
C GLY A 179 -11.72 -7.77 10.67
N ILE A 180 -10.55 -8.42 10.65
CA ILE A 180 -9.66 -8.38 9.48
C ILE A 180 -10.26 -9.06 8.25
N PHE A 181 -11.13 -10.05 8.44
CA PHE A 181 -11.86 -10.74 7.38
C PHE A 181 -13.22 -10.12 7.07
N GLU A 182 -13.70 -9.20 7.91
CA GLU A 182 -15.00 -8.55 7.70
C GLU A 182 -14.94 -7.59 6.51
N GLU A 183 -15.87 -7.77 5.57
CA GLU A 183 -16.03 -6.82 4.47
C GLU A 183 -16.88 -5.62 4.93
N ARG A 184 -16.41 -4.41 4.64
CA ARG A 184 -17.14 -3.20 4.98
C ARG A 184 -18.32 -3.00 4.04
N GLU A 185 -19.47 -2.63 4.61
CA GLU A 185 -20.62 -2.19 3.84
C GLU A 185 -20.28 -0.96 2.97
N PRO A 186 -20.74 -0.92 1.72
CA PRO A 186 -20.52 0.22 0.81
C PRO A 186 -21.01 1.57 1.37
N SER A 187 -21.98 1.55 2.29
CA SER A 187 -22.52 2.74 2.97
C SER A 187 -21.53 3.47 3.88
N SER A 188 -20.38 2.86 4.20
CA SER A 188 -19.31 3.49 5.00
C SER A 188 -18.37 4.39 4.18
N LEU A 189 -18.58 4.47 2.88
CA LEU A 189 -17.79 5.30 1.98
C LEU A 189 -18.16 6.78 2.11
N SER A 190 -17.15 7.67 2.02
CA SER A 190 -17.41 9.10 2.06
C SER A 190 -18.29 9.52 0.88
N THR A 191 -19.12 10.57 1.07
CA THR A 191 -20.05 11.11 0.08
C THR A 191 -19.38 11.41 -1.28
N PHE A 192 -18.07 11.68 -1.28
CA PHE A 192 -17.28 11.92 -2.48
C PHE A 192 -17.08 10.62 -3.29
N CYS A 193 -16.86 9.51 -2.59
CA CYS A 193 -16.71 8.18 -3.21
C CYS A 193 -18.03 7.69 -3.80
N GLU A 194 -19.15 7.86 -3.08
CA GLU A 194 -20.49 7.49 -3.55
C GLU A 194 -20.88 8.20 -4.85
N ARG A 195 -20.43 9.44 -5.01
CA ARG A 195 -20.71 10.21 -6.23
C ARG A 195 -19.91 9.68 -7.43
N ALA A 196 -18.63 9.42 -7.25
CA ALA A 196 -17.79 8.82 -8.28
C ALA A 196 -18.28 7.44 -8.72
N ILE A 197 -18.85 6.65 -7.79
CA ILE A 197 -19.49 5.36 -8.01
C ILE A 197 -20.70 5.43 -8.90
N ARG A 198 -21.65 6.32 -8.57
CA ARG A 198 -22.89 6.49 -9.33
C ARG A 198 -22.64 6.91 -10.76
N GLU A 199 -21.64 7.78 -10.98
CA GLU A 199 -21.31 8.30 -12.31
C GLU A 199 -20.61 7.25 -13.20
N MET A 200 -19.94 6.25 -12.61
CA MET A 200 -19.20 5.22 -13.35
C MET A 200 -19.91 3.87 -13.44
N GLY A 201 -21.03 3.67 -12.73
CA GLY A 201 -21.80 2.40 -12.77
C GLY A 201 -21.04 1.22 -12.16
N VAL A 202 -20.00 1.45 -11.40
CA VAL A 202 -19.16 0.45 -10.76
C VAL A 202 -19.28 0.61 -9.24
N ASN A 203 -19.32 -0.47 -8.51
CA ASN A 203 -19.22 -0.45 -7.05
C ASN A 203 -17.80 0.02 -6.68
N PRO A 204 -17.63 1.12 -5.95
CA PRO A 204 -16.35 1.76 -5.79
C PRO A 204 -15.64 1.32 -4.55
N ILE A 205 -14.41 1.17 -4.72
CA ILE A 205 -13.49 1.14 -3.61
C ILE A 205 -12.33 2.03 -4.03
N LEU A 206 -12.13 3.11 -3.30
CA LEU A 206 -11.03 4.03 -3.53
C LEU A 206 -9.72 3.46 -2.97
N ALA A 207 -8.71 3.45 -3.78
CA ALA A 207 -7.32 3.39 -3.33
C ALA A 207 -6.87 4.78 -2.83
#